data_c2cf649f536d12802a71e260c9a97602
#
_entry.id   c2cf649f536d12802a71e260c9a97602
#
_cell.length_a   1.000
_cell.length_b   1.000
_cell.length_c   1.000
_cell.angle_alpha   90.00
_cell.angle_beta   90.00
_cell.angle_gamma   90.00
#
_symmetry.space_group_name_H-M   'P 1'
#
loop_
_entity.id
_entity.type
_entity.pdbx_description
1 polymer ?
#
loop_
_entity_poly.entity_id
_entity_poly.type
_entity_poly.pdbx_seq_one_letter_code
_entity_poly.pdbx_strand_id
1 'polypeptide(L)'
;MINKSDYICTAPFRYTEVHDKDQWLCCPSWLPVDIEQGLGIKGNFRSEKAEEVRETILDGSYSKCDELQCPYLAELKNNKISARFITKTDKNIKLLRSEPGPHTVNFAFDRSCNYACPTCRLDFIMYKGEDRKLVEKKLKEVNEELAPFVKRLYLSGSADPFFSNSFRKFMIDLPVDKYKKLENMHLHTNGSLWTKELWDRMKSIHKFANSCELSIDAATKHTYENETRIGGNWETILERLEFITQIPTIKRYCFSFVTQDTNFEEMEDYYKLVKAYFDKRKTPTKWEVKFNRVINWGTYDKESFIKKEVFNKQHPQFNEFIEELNKVKELPNVVHNFHDLYEVKNTLI
;
A
#
# COMPACT_ATOMS: atom_id res chain seq x y z
N MET A 1 14.11 19.15 19.22
CA MET A 1 14.05 17.83 18.53
C MET A 1 13.02 16.97 19.24
N ILE A 2 12.16 16.33 18.49
CA ILE A 2 11.18 15.37 19.03
C ILE A 2 11.94 14.12 19.49
N ASN A 3 11.71 13.71 20.75
CA ASN A 3 12.26 12.44 21.23
C ASN A 3 11.28 11.31 20.90
N LYS A 4 11.75 10.29 20.16
CA LYS A 4 10.91 9.15 19.78
C LYS A 4 10.31 8.41 20.98
N SER A 5 11.00 8.41 22.13
CA SER A 5 10.52 7.79 23.37
C SER A 5 9.27 8.46 23.98
N ASP A 6 8.95 9.68 23.55
CA ASP A 6 7.75 10.40 24.01
C ASP A 6 6.49 10.02 23.22
N TYR A 7 6.63 9.16 22.23
CA TYR A 7 5.55 8.75 21.33
C TYR A 7 5.41 7.23 21.27
N ILE A 8 4.21 6.79 20.95
CA ILE A 8 3.86 5.38 20.74
C ILE A 8 3.38 5.24 19.30
N CYS A 9 4.02 4.37 18.52
CA CYS A 9 3.49 3.93 17.23
C CYS A 9 2.29 3.02 17.46
N THR A 10 1.12 3.40 16.96
CA THR A 10 -0.13 2.64 17.17
C THR A 10 -0.27 1.42 16.26
N ALA A 11 0.56 1.29 15.23
CA ALA A 11 0.43 0.20 14.26
C ALA A 11 0.46 -1.19 14.88
N PRO A 12 1.44 -1.58 15.72
CA PRO A 12 1.47 -2.94 16.26
C PRO A 12 0.27 -3.29 17.16
N PHE A 13 -0.50 -2.30 17.58
CA PHE A 13 -1.71 -2.46 18.41
C PHE A 13 -3.01 -2.48 17.61
N ARG A 14 -3.01 -1.96 16.36
CA ARG A 14 -4.23 -1.72 15.60
C ARG A 14 -4.18 -2.19 14.15
N TYR A 15 -3.04 -2.67 13.68
CA TYR A 15 -2.85 -3.11 12.30
C TYR A 15 -2.36 -4.54 12.27
N THR A 16 -2.81 -5.29 11.27
CA THR A 16 -2.17 -6.53 10.86
C THR A 16 -2.26 -6.70 9.35
N GLU A 17 -1.18 -7.23 8.78
CA GLU A 17 -1.12 -7.69 7.41
C GLU A 17 -1.09 -9.22 7.42
N VAL A 18 -2.05 -9.84 6.75
CA VAL A 18 -2.24 -11.28 6.75
C VAL A 18 -1.66 -11.85 5.47
N HIS A 19 -0.64 -12.66 5.60
CA HIS A 19 -0.03 -13.45 4.53
C HIS A 19 -0.52 -14.91 4.56
N ASP A 20 -0.07 -15.72 3.62
CA ASP A 20 -0.44 -17.13 3.53
C ASP A 20 0.01 -17.94 4.76
N LYS A 21 1.17 -17.63 5.32
CA LYS A 21 1.73 -18.32 6.51
C LYS A 21 1.74 -17.48 7.76
N ASP A 22 1.92 -16.15 7.63
CA ASP A 22 2.25 -15.24 8.72
C ASP A 22 1.27 -14.09 8.85
N GLN A 23 1.29 -13.42 9.99
CA GLN A 23 0.73 -12.08 10.18
C GLN A 23 1.83 -11.11 10.58
N TRP A 24 1.76 -9.89 10.04
CA TRP A 24 2.69 -8.83 10.32
C TRP A 24 1.97 -7.66 10.99
N LEU A 25 2.55 -7.14 12.07
CA LEU A 25 1.97 -6.01 12.83
C LEU A 25 2.30 -4.66 12.19
N CYS A 26 3.09 -4.66 11.15
CA CYS A 26 3.47 -3.52 10.35
C CYS A 26 3.82 -4.00 8.94
N CYS A 27 4.16 -3.10 8.02
CA CYS A 27 4.67 -3.52 6.71
C CYS A 27 5.95 -4.36 6.87
N PRO A 28 6.04 -5.54 6.26
CA PRO A 28 7.21 -6.42 6.37
C PRO A 28 8.53 -5.73 6.02
N SER A 29 8.53 -4.85 5.01
CA SER A 29 9.73 -4.12 4.58
C SER A 29 10.25 -3.10 5.60
N TRP A 30 9.51 -2.81 6.67
CA TRP A 30 9.90 -1.85 7.73
C TRP A 30 10.34 -2.53 9.02
N LEU A 31 10.44 -3.84 9.00
CA LEU A 31 10.86 -4.65 10.14
C LEU A 31 12.17 -5.36 9.78
N PRO A 32 13.08 -5.56 10.75
CA PRO A 32 14.28 -6.37 10.52
C PRO A 32 13.95 -7.76 10.00
N VAL A 33 14.79 -8.28 9.10
CA VAL A 33 14.58 -9.55 8.40
C VAL A 33 14.50 -10.76 9.34
N ASP A 34 15.13 -10.66 10.51
CA ASP A 34 15.19 -11.70 11.55
C ASP A 34 13.96 -11.74 12.47
N ILE A 35 13.02 -10.79 12.30
CA ILE A 35 11.80 -10.80 13.11
C ILE A 35 10.77 -11.76 12.52
N GLU A 36 10.71 -12.92 13.12
CA GLU A 36 9.57 -13.81 12.94
C GLU A 36 8.33 -13.23 13.60
N GLN A 37 7.30 -13.02 12.80
CA GLN A 37 6.02 -12.45 13.26
C GLN A 37 5.01 -13.52 13.72
N GLY A 38 5.41 -14.78 13.71
CA GLY A 38 4.57 -15.93 14.08
C GLY A 38 3.85 -16.56 12.89
N LEU A 39 3.20 -17.69 13.10
CA LEU A 39 2.58 -18.53 12.07
C LEU A 39 1.06 -18.61 12.23
N GLY A 40 0.34 -18.35 11.16
CA GLY A 40 -1.12 -18.43 11.11
C GLY A 40 -1.84 -17.19 11.70
N ILE A 41 -3.16 -17.13 11.60
CA ILE A 41 -3.96 -15.99 12.06
C ILE A 41 -4.24 -16.10 13.55
N LYS A 42 -4.63 -17.27 14.00
CA LYS A 42 -5.06 -17.51 15.38
C LYS A 42 -3.91 -17.34 16.36
N GLY A 43 -4.09 -16.43 17.28
CA GLY A 43 -3.08 -16.11 18.29
C GLY A 43 -1.96 -15.17 17.82
N ASN A 44 -1.81 -14.92 16.52
CA ASN A 44 -0.68 -14.15 16.00
C ASN A 44 -0.69 -12.69 16.43
N PHE A 45 -1.84 -12.02 16.31
CA PHE A 45 -2.00 -10.64 16.80
C PHE A 45 -1.78 -10.54 18.32
N ARG A 46 -1.93 -11.64 19.06
CA ARG A 46 -1.76 -11.76 20.51
C ARG A 46 -0.65 -12.73 20.89
N SER A 47 0.24 -13.09 19.97
CA SER A 47 1.36 -13.97 20.26
C SER A 47 2.37 -13.27 21.17
N GLU A 48 3.20 -14.07 21.83
CA GLU A 48 4.33 -13.58 22.64
C GLU A 48 5.26 -12.68 21.81
N LYS A 49 5.59 -13.08 20.57
CA LYS A 49 6.37 -12.29 19.63
C LYS A 49 5.73 -10.93 19.30
N ALA A 50 4.41 -10.90 19.14
CA ALA A 50 3.69 -9.65 18.93
C ALA A 50 3.78 -8.73 20.16
N GLU A 51 3.70 -9.29 21.36
CA GLU A 51 3.88 -8.50 22.59
C GLU A 51 5.32 -8.00 22.74
N GLU A 52 6.34 -8.79 22.38
CA GLU A 52 7.73 -8.32 22.35
C GLU A 52 7.89 -7.07 21.46
N VAL A 53 7.30 -7.07 20.26
CA VAL A 53 7.34 -5.89 19.38
C VAL A 53 6.66 -4.69 20.04
N ARG A 54 5.50 -4.89 20.67
CA ARG A 54 4.75 -3.82 21.36
C ARG A 54 5.53 -3.26 22.56
N GLU A 55 6.19 -4.12 23.35
CA GLU A 55 6.99 -3.66 24.49
C GLU A 55 8.13 -2.76 24.05
N THR A 56 8.81 -3.05 22.92
CA THR A 56 9.88 -2.14 22.42
C THR A 56 9.37 -0.78 21.95
N ILE A 57 8.08 -0.69 21.59
CA ILE A 57 7.43 0.57 21.28
C ILE A 57 7.07 1.31 22.58
N LEU A 58 6.58 0.58 23.58
CA LEU A 58 6.15 1.14 24.86
C LEU A 58 7.34 1.57 25.73
N ASP A 59 8.48 0.90 25.67
CA ASP A 59 9.69 1.34 26.37
C ASP A 59 10.38 2.51 25.66
N GLY A 60 10.07 2.74 24.38
CA GLY A 60 10.60 3.83 23.56
C GLY A 60 11.90 3.49 22.84
N SER A 61 12.39 2.26 22.96
CA SER A 61 13.60 1.81 22.27
C SER A 61 13.40 1.64 20.76
N TYR A 62 12.22 1.17 20.35
CA TYR A 62 11.92 0.78 18.98
C TYR A 62 12.91 -0.26 18.40
N SER A 63 13.52 -1.08 19.29
CA SER A 63 14.59 -2.00 18.91
C SER A 63 14.18 -3.10 17.93
N LYS A 64 12.87 -3.33 17.78
CA LYS A 64 12.30 -4.25 16.80
C LYS A 64 11.77 -3.54 15.55
N CYS A 65 12.17 -2.30 15.29
CA CYS A 65 11.82 -1.52 14.11
C CYS A 65 13.07 -1.19 13.30
N ASP A 66 12.97 -1.23 11.97
CA ASP A 66 14.04 -0.74 11.12
C ASP A 66 13.90 0.77 10.94
N GLU A 67 14.78 1.53 11.60
CA GLU A 67 14.77 2.98 11.56
C GLU A 67 15.17 3.58 10.21
N LEU A 68 15.84 2.80 9.35
CA LEU A 68 16.25 3.23 8.01
C LEU A 68 15.13 3.00 7.00
N GLN A 69 14.36 1.93 7.17
CA GLN A 69 13.31 1.56 6.23
C GLN A 69 11.94 2.13 6.61
N CYS A 70 11.69 2.40 7.89
CA CYS A 70 10.39 2.90 8.34
C CYS A 70 10.21 4.40 8.04
N PRO A 71 9.33 4.77 7.09
CA PRO A 71 9.13 6.18 6.72
C PRO A 71 8.56 7.01 7.88
N TYR A 72 7.79 6.40 8.77
CA TYR A 72 7.20 7.09 9.93
C TYR A 72 8.21 7.41 11.02
N LEU A 73 9.20 6.53 11.25
CA LEU A 73 10.30 6.84 12.16
C LEU A 73 11.23 7.92 11.56
N ALA A 74 11.44 7.89 10.24
CA ALA A 74 12.16 8.94 9.54
C ALA A 74 11.45 10.31 9.68
N GLU A 75 10.11 10.35 9.47
CA GLU A 75 9.32 11.58 9.71
C GLU A 75 9.45 12.08 11.14
N LEU A 76 9.39 11.18 12.13
CA LEU A 76 9.51 11.56 13.54
C LEU A 76 10.91 12.16 13.85
N LYS A 77 11.99 11.61 13.28
CA LYS A 77 13.34 12.20 13.36
C LYS A 77 13.39 13.60 12.75
N ASN A 78 12.61 13.86 11.70
CA ASN A 78 12.51 15.17 11.04
C ASN A 78 11.45 16.08 11.68
N ASN A 79 11.11 15.85 12.96
CA ASN A 79 10.13 16.61 13.72
C ASN A 79 8.72 16.65 13.10
N LYS A 80 8.35 15.64 12.32
CA LYS A 80 7.01 15.47 11.77
C LYS A 80 6.31 14.33 12.51
N ILE A 81 5.16 14.62 13.14
CA ILE A 81 4.37 13.61 13.85
C ILE A 81 3.23 13.17 12.93
N SER A 82 3.34 11.97 12.38
CA SER A 82 2.24 11.38 11.62
C SER A 82 1.10 10.93 12.52
N ALA A 83 -0.11 10.77 11.95
CA ALA A 83 -1.29 10.27 12.67
C ALA A 83 -1.13 8.82 13.23
N ARG A 84 -0.04 8.15 12.88
CA ARG A 84 0.32 6.83 13.42
C ARG A 84 0.88 6.90 14.83
N PHE A 85 1.40 8.06 15.24
CA PHE A 85 1.96 8.27 16.57
C PHE A 85 0.97 8.97 17.51
N ILE A 86 0.96 8.54 18.75
CA ILE A 86 0.28 9.23 19.86
C ILE A 86 1.27 9.49 20.99
N THR A 87 1.03 10.53 21.77
CA THR A 87 1.88 10.84 22.94
C THR A 87 1.88 9.67 23.93
N LYS A 88 3.04 9.34 24.46
CA LYS A 88 3.21 8.30 25.47
C LYS A 88 2.71 8.80 26.82
N THR A 89 1.58 8.25 27.24
CA THR A 89 0.97 8.50 28.55
C THR A 89 0.41 7.19 29.10
N ASP A 90 0.27 7.05 30.42
CA ASP A 90 -0.33 5.85 31.02
C ASP A 90 -1.74 5.57 30.49
N LYS A 91 -2.51 6.61 30.23
CA LYS A 91 -3.85 6.51 29.63
C LYS A 91 -3.78 5.88 28.23
N ASN A 92 -2.86 6.34 27.40
CA ASN A 92 -2.71 5.83 26.03
C ASN A 92 -2.14 4.41 26.02
N ILE A 93 -1.21 4.10 26.90
CA ILE A 93 -0.68 2.74 27.08
C ILE A 93 -1.80 1.78 27.47
N LYS A 94 -2.58 2.13 28.50
CA LYS A 94 -3.73 1.32 28.94
C LYS A 94 -4.75 1.12 27.83
N LEU A 95 -5.05 2.18 27.07
CA LEU A 95 -5.97 2.11 25.93
C LEU A 95 -5.46 1.11 24.87
N LEU A 96 -4.20 1.21 24.46
CA LEU A 96 -3.64 0.33 23.44
C LEU A 96 -3.56 -1.12 23.89
N ARG A 97 -3.17 -1.37 25.15
CA ARG A 97 -3.14 -2.73 25.73
C ARG A 97 -4.55 -3.36 25.83
N SER A 98 -5.59 -2.55 25.92
CA SER A 98 -6.98 -3.02 25.98
C SER A 98 -7.63 -3.24 24.61
N GLU A 99 -6.95 -2.93 23.50
CA GLU A 99 -7.51 -3.16 22.16
C GLU A 99 -7.78 -4.66 21.92
N PRO A 100 -9.03 -5.05 21.60
CA PRO A 100 -9.40 -6.46 21.52
C PRO A 100 -8.90 -7.15 20.24
N GLY A 101 -8.53 -6.39 19.22
CA GLY A 101 -8.05 -6.88 17.93
C GLY A 101 -7.65 -5.74 16.98
N PRO A 102 -7.17 -6.07 15.77
CA PRO A 102 -6.71 -5.06 14.82
C PRO A 102 -7.88 -4.25 14.26
N HIS A 103 -7.72 -2.92 14.23
CA HIS A 103 -8.67 -2.03 13.56
C HIS A 103 -8.50 -2.03 12.04
N THR A 104 -7.28 -2.29 11.59
CA THR A 104 -6.92 -2.32 10.17
C THR A 104 -6.34 -3.67 9.83
N VAL A 105 -6.87 -4.31 8.81
CA VAL A 105 -6.37 -5.58 8.27
C VAL A 105 -6.07 -5.43 6.79
N ASN A 106 -4.87 -5.85 6.39
CA ASN A 106 -4.46 -5.91 4.99
C ASN A 106 -4.41 -7.37 4.54
N PHE A 107 -5.05 -7.69 3.42
CA PHE A 107 -5.05 -9.01 2.82
C PHE A 107 -3.88 -9.13 1.84
N ALA A 108 -2.88 -9.95 2.17
CA ALA A 108 -1.71 -10.21 1.36
C ALA A 108 -1.48 -11.73 1.10
N PHE A 109 -2.51 -12.55 1.28
CA PHE A 109 -2.42 -14.02 1.19
C PHE A 109 -2.88 -14.62 -0.14
N ASP A 110 -3.32 -13.82 -1.10
CA ASP A 110 -3.52 -14.23 -2.48
C ASP A 110 -2.50 -13.49 -3.37
N ARG A 111 -1.88 -14.19 -4.30
CA ARG A 111 -0.90 -13.61 -5.22
C ARG A 111 -1.42 -13.52 -6.66
N SER A 112 -2.70 -13.84 -6.88
CA SER A 112 -3.30 -13.83 -8.21
C SER A 112 -3.32 -12.42 -8.80
N CYS A 113 -2.73 -12.26 -9.98
CA CYS A 113 -2.71 -11.01 -10.73
C CYS A 113 -2.61 -11.32 -12.23
N ASN A 114 -3.32 -10.55 -13.04
CA ASN A 114 -3.29 -10.66 -14.49
C ASN A 114 -2.14 -9.89 -15.15
N TYR A 115 -1.21 -9.33 -14.36
CA TYR A 115 0.00 -8.65 -14.84
C TYR A 115 1.25 -9.33 -14.29
N ALA A 116 2.34 -9.23 -15.05
CA ALA A 116 3.69 -9.64 -14.67
C ALA A 116 4.61 -8.42 -14.62
N CYS A 117 4.29 -7.46 -13.74
CA CYS A 117 5.08 -6.23 -13.59
C CYS A 117 6.48 -6.55 -13.10
N PRO A 118 7.55 -6.12 -13.79
CA PRO A 118 8.93 -6.51 -13.45
C PRO A 118 9.37 -6.13 -12.04
N THR A 119 8.81 -5.04 -11.48
CA THR A 119 9.08 -4.60 -10.11
C THR A 119 8.37 -5.42 -9.04
N CYS A 120 7.41 -6.31 -9.41
CA CYS A 120 6.55 -7.02 -8.48
C CYS A 120 6.66 -8.54 -8.59
N ARG A 121 6.70 -9.07 -9.82
CA ARG A 121 6.69 -10.52 -10.08
C ARG A 121 7.20 -10.83 -11.48
N LEU A 122 7.72 -12.05 -11.67
CA LEU A 122 8.27 -12.49 -12.96
C LEU A 122 7.21 -13.12 -13.87
N ASP A 123 6.09 -13.62 -13.31
CA ASP A 123 5.09 -14.39 -14.05
C ASP A 123 3.66 -13.95 -13.72
N PHE A 124 2.74 -14.27 -14.63
CA PHE A 124 1.30 -14.22 -14.39
C PHE A 124 0.92 -15.28 -13.35
N ILE A 125 0.29 -14.87 -12.28
CA ILE A 125 -0.08 -15.78 -11.18
C ILE A 125 -1.60 -15.84 -11.07
N MET A 126 -2.14 -17.06 -11.14
CA MET A 126 -3.54 -17.33 -10.82
C MET A 126 -3.60 -18.54 -9.88
N TYR A 127 -4.00 -18.32 -8.66
CA TYR A 127 -4.21 -19.38 -7.69
C TYR A 127 -5.41 -20.26 -8.08
N LYS A 128 -5.16 -21.57 -8.23
CA LYS A 128 -6.11 -22.62 -8.58
C LYS A 128 -5.96 -23.80 -7.64
N GLY A 129 -6.89 -24.76 -7.69
CA GLY A 129 -6.78 -26.01 -6.92
C GLY A 129 -6.50 -25.77 -5.44
N GLU A 130 -5.42 -26.31 -4.93
CA GLU A 130 -5.05 -26.25 -3.52
C GLU A 130 -4.69 -24.83 -3.06
N ASP A 131 -3.97 -24.05 -3.87
CA ASP A 131 -3.63 -22.66 -3.52
C ASP A 131 -4.90 -21.83 -3.29
N ARG A 132 -5.90 -22.00 -4.16
CA ARG A 132 -7.19 -21.33 -4.00
C ARG A 132 -7.91 -21.77 -2.73
N LYS A 133 -7.88 -23.06 -2.40
CA LYS A 133 -8.47 -23.58 -1.16
C LYS A 133 -7.79 -22.99 0.08
N LEU A 134 -6.46 -22.79 0.04
CA LEU A 134 -5.74 -22.12 1.11
C LEU A 134 -6.20 -20.68 1.29
N VAL A 135 -6.37 -19.93 0.20
CA VAL A 135 -6.92 -18.57 0.25
C VAL A 135 -8.34 -18.55 0.84
N GLU A 136 -9.21 -19.46 0.39
CA GLU A 136 -10.60 -19.56 0.90
C GLU A 136 -10.62 -19.94 2.40
N LYS A 137 -9.74 -20.84 2.83
CA LYS A 137 -9.54 -21.17 4.24
C LYS A 137 -9.09 -19.94 5.04
N LYS A 138 -8.12 -19.16 4.51
CA LYS A 138 -7.62 -17.94 5.15
C LYS A 138 -8.71 -16.87 5.25
N LEU A 139 -9.53 -16.69 4.22
CA LEU A 139 -10.69 -15.80 4.26
C LEU A 139 -11.68 -16.22 5.37
N LYS A 140 -11.92 -17.52 5.53
CA LYS A 140 -12.79 -18.03 6.59
C LYS A 140 -12.21 -17.70 7.98
N GLU A 141 -10.92 -17.95 8.20
CA GLU A 141 -10.23 -17.64 9.45
C GLU A 141 -10.31 -16.14 9.78
N VAL A 142 -10.03 -15.25 8.80
CA VAL A 142 -10.15 -13.80 8.99
C VAL A 142 -11.58 -13.39 9.34
N ASN A 143 -12.57 -13.95 8.65
CA ASN A 143 -13.99 -13.66 8.90
C ASN A 143 -14.46 -14.12 10.28
N GLU A 144 -13.87 -15.15 10.85
CA GLU A 144 -14.21 -15.68 12.16
C GLU A 144 -13.45 -14.97 13.29
N GLU A 145 -12.17 -14.68 13.09
CA GLU A 145 -11.28 -14.24 14.16
C GLU A 145 -11.06 -12.72 14.19
N LEU A 146 -10.98 -12.07 13.02
CA LEU A 146 -10.60 -10.65 12.95
C LEU A 146 -11.76 -9.71 12.59
N ALA A 147 -12.70 -10.15 11.75
CA ALA A 147 -13.78 -9.31 11.24
C ALA A 147 -14.52 -8.48 12.32
N PRO A 148 -14.79 -9.00 13.55
CA PRO A 148 -15.51 -8.23 14.58
C PRO A 148 -14.79 -6.95 15.04
N PHE A 149 -13.48 -6.85 14.79
CA PHE A 149 -12.65 -5.72 15.23
C PHE A 149 -12.34 -4.74 14.10
N VAL A 150 -12.46 -5.19 12.84
CA VAL A 150 -12.02 -4.47 11.65
C VAL A 150 -12.86 -3.23 11.38
N LYS A 151 -12.19 -2.07 11.35
CA LYS A 151 -12.75 -0.80 10.89
C LYS A 151 -12.30 -0.46 9.47
N ARG A 152 -11.10 -0.89 9.10
CA ARG A 152 -10.51 -0.67 7.77
C ARG A 152 -9.98 -1.97 7.20
N LEU A 153 -10.38 -2.27 6.00
CA LEU A 153 -9.95 -3.45 5.26
C LEU A 153 -9.22 -3.02 3.98
N TYR A 154 -8.02 -3.52 3.81
CA TYR A 154 -7.23 -3.31 2.59
C TYR A 154 -7.25 -4.60 1.79
N LEU A 155 -7.75 -4.54 0.57
CA LEU A 155 -7.64 -5.60 -0.42
C LEU A 155 -6.50 -5.23 -1.37
N SER A 156 -5.31 -5.63 -0.99
CA SER A 156 -4.07 -5.32 -1.70
C SER A 156 -2.99 -6.34 -1.32
N GLY A 157 -1.79 -5.90 -1.12
CA GLY A 157 -0.68 -6.73 -0.69
C GLY A 157 0.02 -7.34 -1.89
N SER A 158 -0.42 -8.52 -2.34
CA SER A 158 0.28 -9.25 -3.40
C SER A 158 -0.59 -9.67 -4.58
N ALA A 159 -1.90 -9.38 -4.56
CA ALA A 159 -2.84 -9.72 -5.62
C ALA A 159 -3.40 -8.49 -6.34
N ASP A 160 -4.12 -8.73 -7.44
CA ASP A 160 -5.14 -7.81 -7.92
C ASP A 160 -6.52 -8.28 -7.44
N PRO A 161 -7.26 -7.49 -6.65
CA PRO A 161 -8.53 -7.94 -6.06
C PRO A 161 -9.63 -8.20 -7.09
N PHE A 162 -9.57 -7.57 -8.27
CA PHE A 162 -10.52 -7.80 -9.34
C PHE A 162 -10.15 -9.02 -10.22
N PHE A 163 -8.88 -9.46 -10.18
CA PHE A 163 -8.45 -10.67 -10.85
C PHE A 163 -8.57 -11.91 -9.96
N SER A 164 -8.22 -11.83 -8.69
CA SER A 164 -8.35 -12.94 -7.75
C SER A 164 -9.80 -13.44 -7.69
N ASN A 165 -10.00 -14.72 -7.98
CA ASN A 165 -11.32 -15.33 -7.88
C ASN A 165 -11.87 -15.29 -6.45
N SER A 166 -11.01 -15.53 -5.46
CA SER A 166 -11.41 -15.58 -4.06
C SER A 166 -11.73 -14.18 -3.52
N PHE A 167 -10.91 -13.16 -3.83
CA PHE A 167 -11.19 -11.79 -3.40
C PHE A 167 -12.39 -11.19 -4.13
N ARG A 168 -12.56 -11.50 -5.42
CA ARG A 168 -13.73 -11.08 -6.18
C ARG A 168 -15.02 -11.65 -5.57
N LYS A 169 -15.04 -12.96 -5.27
CA LYS A 169 -16.16 -13.60 -4.57
C LYS A 169 -16.40 -12.97 -3.20
N PHE A 170 -15.35 -12.73 -2.42
CA PHE A 170 -15.44 -12.06 -1.12
C PHE A 170 -16.05 -10.66 -1.24
N MET A 171 -15.66 -9.87 -2.26
CA MET A 171 -16.23 -8.53 -2.48
C MET A 171 -17.69 -8.58 -2.93
N ILE A 172 -18.10 -9.61 -3.68
CA ILE A 172 -19.51 -9.80 -4.07
C ILE A 172 -20.36 -10.23 -2.87
N ASP A 173 -19.85 -11.14 -2.06
CA ASP A 173 -20.58 -11.82 -0.98
C ASP A 173 -20.07 -11.41 0.39
N LEU A 174 -19.64 -10.15 0.58
CA LEU A 174 -19.08 -9.69 1.86
C LEU A 174 -20.03 -10.06 3.02
N PRO A 175 -19.57 -10.84 4.03
CA PRO A 175 -20.40 -11.19 5.19
C PRO A 175 -20.54 -9.99 6.15
N VAL A 176 -21.38 -9.03 5.77
CA VAL A 176 -21.54 -7.73 6.43
C VAL A 176 -21.90 -7.87 7.92
N ASP A 177 -22.61 -8.92 8.28
CA ASP A 177 -22.97 -9.27 9.65
C ASP A 177 -21.76 -9.55 10.55
N LYS A 178 -20.66 -10.02 9.99
CA LYS A 178 -19.38 -10.23 10.70
C LYS A 178 -18.57 -8.93 10.82
N TYR A 179 -18.65 -8.06 9.84
CA TYR A 179 -17.90 -6.80 9.74
C TYR A 179 -18.66 -5.59 10.31
N LYS A 180 -19.23 -5.73 11.51
CA LYS A 180 -20.10 -4.71 12.13
C LYS A 180 -19.45 -3.35 12.36
N LYS A 181 -18.11 -3.30 12.43
CA LYS A 181 -17.33 -2.07 12.66
C LYS A 181 -16.68 -1.53 11.39
N LEU A 182 -16.90 -2.18 10.24
CA LEU A 182 -16.26 -1.77 8.99
C LEU A 182 -16.76 -0.40 8.52
N GLU A 183 -15.81 0.53 8.39
CA GLU A 183 -16.04 1.91 7.96
C GLU A 183 -15.43 2.17 6.58
N ASN A 184 -14.33 1.48 6.27
CA ASN A 184 -13.57 1.68 5.04
C ASN A 184 -13.08 0.35 4.47
N MET A 185 -13.25 0.18 3.17
CA MET A 185 -12.55 -0.81 2.37
C MET A 185 -11.71 -0.07 1.32
N HIS A 186 -10.41 -0.31 1.35
CA HIS A 186 -9.46 0.24 0.40
C HIS A 186 -9.15 -0.80 -0.68
N LEU A 187 -9.29 -0.42 -1.94
CA LEU A 187 -9.06 -1.28 -3.10
C LEU A 187 -7.76 -0.85 -3.77
N HIS A 188 -6.73 -1.70 -3.71
CA HIS A 188 -5.48 -1.48 -4.42
C HIS A 188 -5.44 -2.40 -5.64
N THR A 189 -5.35 -1.84 -6.85
CA THR A 189 -5.55 -2.57 -8.10
C THR A 189 -4.79 -1.95 -9.26
N ASN A 190 -4.51 -2.74 -10.29
CA ASN A 190 -4.07 -2.23 -11.59
C ASN A 190 -5.23 -1.62 -12.42
N GLY A 191 -6.47 -1.77 -11.97
CA GLY A 191 -7.67 -1.17 -12.55
C GLY A 191 -8.22 -1.86 -13.80
N SER A 192 -7.47 -2.71 -14.48
CA SER A 192 -7.82 -3.25 -15.80
C SER A 192 -9.14 -4.05 -15.83
N LEU A 193 -9.43 -4.75 -14.75
CA LEU A 193 -10.64 -5.57 -14.60
C LEU A 193 -11.75 -4.91 -13.78
N TRP A 194 -11.56 -3.67 -13.37
CA TRP A 194 -12.60 -2.92 -12.66
C TRP A 194 -13.59 -2.33 -13.66
N THR A 195 -14.48 -3.19 -14.18
CA THR A 195 -15.54 -2.80 -15.09
C THR A 195 -16.79 -2.37 -14.35
N LYS A 196 -17.67 -1.63 -15.06
CA LYS A 196 -18.97 -1.26 -14.51
C LYS A 196 -19.82 -2.47 -14.14
N GLU A 197 -19.85 -3.48 -14.99
CA GLU A 197 -20.62 -4.71 -14.79
C GLU A 197 -20.16 -5.48 -13.57
N LEU A 198 -18.84 -5.57 -13.37
CA LEU A 198 -18.29 -6.23 -12.19
C LEU A 198 -18.56 -5.41 -10.92
N TRP A 199 -18.41 -4.09 -11.00
CA TRP A 199 -18.72 -3.19 -9.88
C TRP A 199 -20.20 -3.29 -9.47
N ASP A 200 -21.12 -3.30 -10.44
CA ASP A 200 -22.57 -3.44 -10.18
C ASP A 200 -22.93 -4.75 -9.47
N ARG A 201 -22.11 -5.80 -9.59
CA ARG A 201 -22.27 -7.06 -8.87
C ARG A 201 -21.74 -7.00 -7.43
N MET A 202 -20.87 -6.03 -7.09
CA MET A 202 -20.21 -5.89 -5.79
C MET A 202 -20.99 -4.97 -4.83
N LYS A 203 -22.32 -4.94 -4.89
CA LYS A 203 -23.16 -4.01 -4.11
C LYS A 203 -22.94 -4.10 -2.61
N SER A 204 -22.54 -5.28 -2.11
CA SER A 204 -22.25 -5.50 -0.68
C SER A 204 -21.14 -4.61 -0.12
N ILE A 205 -20.18 -4.21 -0.97
CA ILE A 205 -19.05 -3.39 -0.55
C ILE A 205 -19.23 -1.90 -0.86
N HIS A 206 -20.21 -1.48 -1.67
CA HIS A 206 -20.31 -0.09 -2.15
C HIS A 206 -20.31 0.94 -1.02
N LYS A 207 -20.97 0.67 0.10
CA LYS A 207 -21.00 1.60 1.24
C LYS A 207 -19.68 1.71 1.99
N PHE A 208 -18.79 0.73 1.83
CA PHE A 208 -17.50 0.66 2.50
C PHE A 208 -16.33 1.01 1.60
N ALA A 209 -16.42 0.70 0.30
CA ALA A 209 -15.38 1.00 -0.69
C ALA A 209 -15.36 2.50 -0.97
N ASN A 210 -14.62 3.24 -0.15
CA ASN A 210 -14.54 4.69 -0.22
C ASN A 210 -13.15 5.23 -0.51
N SER A 211 -12.15 4.36 -0.69
CA SER A 211 -10.82 4.71 -1.14
C SER A 211 -10.22 3.63 -2.05
N CYS A 212 -9.40 4.06 -3.01
CA CYS A 212 -8.65 3.14 -3.85
C CYS A 212 -7.25 3.68 -4.16
N GLU A 213 -6.35 2.76 -4.52
CA GLU A 213 -5.05 3.03 -5.13
C GLU A 213 -4.99 2.32 -6.48
N LEU A 214 -4.69 3.09 -7.51
CA LEU A 214 -4.57 2.64 -8.89
C LEU A 214 -3.10 2.68 -9.30
N SER A 215 -2.56 1.53 -9.64
CA SER A 215 -1.15 1.36 -10.00
C SER A 215 -0.99 1.38 -11.51
N ILE A 216 -0.59 2.51 -12.09
CA ILE A 216 -0.48 2.71 -13.54
C ILE A 216 0.98 2.78 -14.02
N ASP A 217 1.84 3.55 -13.31
CA ASP A 217 3.30 3.66 -13.51
C ASP A 217 3.74 4.13 -14.90
N ALA A 218 2.88 4.75 -15.67
CA ALA A 218 3.18 5.24 -17.01
C ALA A 218 2.22 6.33 -17.46
N ALA A 219 2.67 7.18 -18.38
CA ALA A 219 1.85 8.14 -19.11
C ALA A 219 1.76 7.84 -20.61
N THR A 220 2.52 6.85 -21.10
CA THR A 220 2.51 6.43 -22.50
C THR A 220 2.18 4.94 -22.65
N LYS A 221 1.67 4.58 -23.83
CA LYS A 221 1.39 3.19 -24.18
C LYS A 221 2.64 2.32 -24.10
N HIS A 222 3.77 2.81 -24.65
CA HIS A 222 4.99 2.05 -24.69
C HIS A 222 5.46 1.68 -23.28
N THR A 223 5.60 2.66 -22.42
CA THR A 223 6.06 2.45 -21.04
C THR A 223 5.07 1.57 -20.24
N TYR A 224 3.77 1.76 -20.43
CA TYR A 224 2.78 0.94 -19.77
C TYR A 224 2.84 -0.53 -20.16
N GLU A 225 2.81 -0.82 -21.46
CA GLU A 225 2.66 -2.20 -21.97
C GLU A 225 4.00 -2.97 -21.97
N ASN A 226 5.15 -2.29 -22.16
CA ASN A 226 6.42 -2.95 -22.39
C ASN A 226 7.43 -2.81 -21.25
N GLU A 227 7.27 -1.82 -20.35
CA GLU A 227 8.24 -1.55 -19.29
C GLU A 227 7.69 -1.80 -17.89
N THR A 228 6.48 -1.33 -17.60
CA THR A 228 5.99 -1.28 -16.22
C THR A 228 4.84 -2.23 -15.92
N ARG A 229 3.88 -2.40 -16.84
CA ARG A 229 2.63 -3.13 -16.63
C ARG A 229 2.46 -4.27 -17.63
N ILE A 230 3.47 -5.16 -17.69
CA ILE A 230 3.50 -6.28 -18.63
C ILE A 230 2.22 -7.12 -18.53
N GLY A 231 1.55 -7.28 -19.68
CA GLY A 231 0.23 -7.91 -19.79
C GLY A 231 -0.94 -6.93 -19.73
N GLY A 232 -0.64 -5.63 -19.50
CA GLY A 232 -1.62 -4.56 -19.60
C GLY A 232 -1.93 -4.18 -21.05
N ASN A 233 -3.03 -3.43 -21.22
CA ASN A 233 -3.39 -2.78 -22.47
C ASN A 233 -3.75 -1.33 -22.18
N TRP A 234 -3.09 -0.41 -22.84
CA TRP A 234 -3.18 1.02 -22.59
C TRP A 234 -4.56 1.59 -22.85
N GLU A 235 -5.16 1.24 -23.96
CA GLU A 235 -6.49 1.70 -24.32
C GLU A 235 -7.53 1.21 -23.31
N THR A 236 -7.40 -0.04 -22.88
CA THR A 236 -8.28 -0.61 -21.85
C THR A 236 -8.17 0.14 -20.52
N ILE A 237 -6.96 0.43 -20.05
CA ILE A 237 -6.85 1.11 -18.77
C ILE A 237 -7.39 2.54 -18.84
N LEU A 238 -7.17 3.27 -19.94
CA LEU A 238 -7.75 4.61 -20.13
C LEU A 238 -9.30 4.57 -20.09
N GLU A 239 -9.91 3.59 -20.79
CA GLU A 239 -11.36 3.38 -20.73
C GLU A 239 -11.84 3.06 -19.30
N ARG A 240 -11.10 2.25 -18.54
CA ARG A 240 -11.46 1.93 -17.15
C ARG A 240 -11.35 3.16 -16.25
N LEU A 241 -10.34 4.00 -16.45
CA LEU A 241 -10.17 5.22 -15.67
C LEU A 241 -11.33 6.20 -15.88
N GLU A 242 -11.89 6.33 -17.08
CA GLU A 242 -13.11 7.12 -17.33
C GLU A 242 -14.28 6.66 -16.44
N PHE A 243 -14.45 5.37 -16.23
CA PHE A 243 -15.47 4.84 -15.33
C PHE A 243 -15.08 4.97 -13.86
N ILE A 244 -13.88 4.48 -13.48
CA ILE A 244 -13.45 4.35 -12.08
C ILE A 244 -13.42 5.72 -11.39
N THR A 245 -12.90 6.74 -12.07
CA THR A 245 -12.80 8.10 -11.51
C THR A 245 -14.16 8.76 -11.31
N GLN A 246 -15.24 8.24 -11.88
CA GLN A 246 -16.60 8.75 -11.70
C GLN A 246 -17.41 7.99 -10.63
N ILE A 247 -16.87 6.94 -10.01
CA ILE A 247 -17.60 6.17 -8.98
C ILE A 247 -17.90 7.07 -7.76
N PRO A 248 -19.18 7.29 -7.41
CA PRO A 248 -19.55 8.30 -6.40
C PRO A 248 -19.22 7.88 -4.97
N THR A 249 -19.10 6.58 -4.70
CA THR A 249 -18.76 6.05 -3.37
C THR A 249 -17.28 6.20 -3.04
N ILE A 250 -16.40 6.23 -4.03
CA ILE A 250 -14.96 6.43 -3.85
C ILE A 250 -14.72 7.93 -3.57
N LYS A 251 -14.24 8.23 -2.37
CA LYS A 251 -14.01 9.61 -1.88
C LYS A 251 -12.54 9.99 -1.89
N ARG A 252 -11.65 9.01 -2.01
CA ARG A 252 -10.21 9.22 -2.09
C ARG A 252 -9.60 8.29 -3.11
N TYR A 253 -8.89 8.86 -4.05
CA TYR A 253 -8.11 8.15 -5.07
C TYR A 253 -6.64 8.44 -4.85
N CYS A 254 -5.81 7.38 -4.90
CA CYS A 254 -4.36 7.46 -5.01
C CYS A 254 -3.97 6.85 -6.37
N PHE A 255 -3.16 7.56 -7.12
CA PHE A 255 -2.57 7.07 -8.36
C PHE A 255 -1.09 6.86 -8.13
N SER A 256 -0.69 5.61 -7.90
CA SER A 256 0.69 5.31 -7.63
C SER A 256 1.51 5.18 -8.90
N PHE A 257 2.76 5.64 -8.78
CA PHE A 257 3.77 5.61 -9.81
C PHE A 257 5.09 5.17 -9.18
N VAL A 258 5.50 3.94 -9.45
CA VAL A 258 6.77 3.39 -8.98
C VAL A 258 7.87 3.89 -9.92
N THR A 259 8.60 4.88 -9.44
CA THR A 259 9.60 5.60 -10.22
C THR A 259 10.87 4.75 -10.37
N GLN A 260 11.30 4.59 -11.61
CA GLN A 260 12.48 3.83 -12.01
C GLN A 260 13.08 4.42 -13.31
N ASP A 261 14.21 3.87 -13.76
CA ASP A 261 14.95 4.30 -14.95
C ASP A 261 14.11 4.38 -16.24
N THR A 262 13.10 3.52 -16.38
CA THR A 262 12.30 3.40 -17.62
C THR A 262 11.08 4.30 -17.68
N ASN A 263 10.74 5.02 -16.59
CA ASN A 263 9.50 5.80 -16.54
C ASN A 263 9.61 7.19 -15.91
N PHE A 264 10.72 7.53 -15.26
CA PHE A 264 10.82 8.80 -14.50
C PHE A 264 10.58 10.05 -15.37
N GLU A 265 10.91 10.00 -16.65
CA GLU A 265 10.71 11.10 -17.61
C GLU A 265 9.21 11.38 -17.85
N GLU A 266 8.34 10.44 -17.51
CA GLU A 266 6.89 10.57 -17.68
C GLU A 266 6.16 11.14 -16.43
N MET A 267 6.88 11.55 -15.38
CA MET A 267 6.24 11.98 -14.11
C MET A 267 5.30 13.17 -14.29
N GLU A 268 5.69 14.18 -15.07
CA GLU A 268 4.87 15.35 -15.32
C GLU A 268 3.64 15.01 -16.18
N ASP A 269 3.82 14.22 -17.23
CA ASP A 269 2.72 13.83 -18.12
C ASP A 269 1.75 12.86 -17.42
N TYR A 270 2.25 12.01 -16.53
CA TYR A 270 1.40 11.20 -15.67
C TYR A 270 0.53 12.05 -14.74
N TYR A 271 1.09 13.07 -14.11
CA TYR A 271 0.30 14.01 -13.33
C TYR A 271 -0.78 14.70 -14.16
N LYS A 272 -0.44 15.18 -15.36
CA LYS A 272 -1.39 15.82 -16.30
C LYS A 272 -2.50 14.86 -16.72
N LEU A 273 -2.15 13.60 -17.02
CA LEU A 273 -3.10 12.54 -17.36
C LEU A 273 -4.12 12.33 -16.24
N VAL A 274 -3.65 12.12 -15.01
CA VAL A 274 -4.52 11.90 -13.85
C VAL A 274 -5.38 13.12 -13.59
N LYS A 275 -4.79 14.31 -13.58
CA LYS A 275 -5.50 15.57 -13.36
C LYS A 275 -6.66 15.76 -14.35
N ALA A 276 -6.48 15.40 -15.62
CA ALA A 276 -7.51 15.55 -16.66
C ALA A 276 -8.78 14.74 -16.36
N TYR A 277 -8.70 13.58 -15.67
CA TYR A 277 -9.90 12.83 -15.24
C TYR A 277 -10.65 13.57 -14.12
N PHE A 278 -9.94 14.21 -13.19
CA PHE A 278 -10.56 14.89 -12.05
C PHE A 278 -11.07 16.28 -12.42
N ASP A 279 -10.48 16.95 -13.40
CA ASP A 279 -11.00 18.21 -13.95
C ASP A 279 -12.38 18.03 -14.61
N LYS A 280 -12.66 16.84 -15.16
CA LYS A 280 -13.98 16.47 -15.74
C LYS A 280 -15.00 16.05 -14.67
N ARG A 281 -14.57 15.78 -13.44
CA ARG A 281 -15.45 15.25 -12.40
C ARG A 281 -16.39 16.31 -11.85
N LYS A 282 -17.70 16.02 -11.82
CA LYS A 282 -18.74 16.95 -11.34
C LYS A 282 -18.79 17.09 -9.81
N THR A 283 -18.36 16.06 -9.07
CA THR A 283 -18.40 16.06 -7.61
C THR A 283 -16.98 16.14 -7.03
N PRO A 284 -16.72 17.09 -6.09
CA PRO A 284 -15.42 17.15 -5.44
C PRO A 284 -15.04 15.84 -4.79
N THR A 285 -13.81 15.41 -5.01
CA THR A 285 -13.24 14.23 -4.38
C THR A 285 -11.76 14.45 -4.12
N LYS A 286 -11.20 13.75 -3.14
CA LYS A 286 -9.77 13.80 -2.87
C LYS A 286 -9.06 12.87 -3.84
N TRP A 287 -8.01 13.37 -4.48
CA TRP A 287 -7.14 12.56 -5.29
C TRP A 287 -5.69 12.98 -5.09
N GLU A 288 -4.78 12.06 -5.30
CA GLU A 288 -3.35 12.29 -5.24
C GLU A 288 -2.61 11.44 -6.26
N VAL A 289 -1.52 11.96 -6.78
CA VAL A 289 -0.49 11.20 -7.49
C VAL A 289 0.64 10.95 -6.52
N LYS A 290 1.07 9.70 -6.42
CA LYS A 290 2.09 9.27 -5.47
C LYS A 290 3.29 8.69 -6.19
N PHE A 291 4.38 9.44 -6.21
CA PHE A 291 5.65 8.98 -6.76
C PHE A 291 6.45 8.25 -5.69
N ASN A 292 6.68 6.96 -5.90
CA ASN A 292 7.39 6.09 -4.98
C ASN A 292 8.70 5.61 -5.59
N ARG A 293 9.70 5.40 -4.74
CA ARG A 293 10.91 4.65 -5.11
C ARG A 293 10.56 3.22 -5.45
N VAL A 294 11.22 2.67 -6.47
CA VAL A 294 11.18 1.23 -6.72
C VAL A 294 11.80 0.47 -5.53
N ILE A 295 11.18 -0.65 -5.19
CA ILE A 295 11.69 -1.58 -4.16
C ILE A 295 11.89 -2.94 -4.83
N ASN A 296 13.00 -3.61 -4.52
CA ASN A 296 13.24 -4.96 -5.01
C ASN A 296 12.48 -5.99 -4.16
N TRP A 297 11.44 -6.54 -4.72
CA TRP A 297 10.66 -7.64 -4.11
C TRP A 297 11.22 -9.03 -4.48
N GLY A 298 12.51 -9.10 -4.84
CA GLY A 298 13.18 -10.33 -5.23
C GLY A 298 13.03 -10.68 -6.71
N THR A 299 12.62 -9.72 -7.54
CA THR A 299 12.48 -9.90 -8.99
C THR A 299 13.75 -9.54 -9.76
N TYR A 300 14.66 -8.79 -9.16
CA TYR A 300 15.92 -8.37 -9.75
C TYR A 300 17.11 -8.89 -8.93
N ASP A 301 18.17 -9.32 -9.59
CA ASP A 301 19.48 -9.40 -8.96
C ASP A 301 19.99 -8.01 -8.59
N LYS A 302 21.06 -7.95 -7.78
CA LYS A 302 21.57 -6.68 -7.25
C LYS A 302 22.04 -5.72 -8.35
N GLU A 303 22.66 -6.23 -9.39
CA GLU A 303 23.22 -5.44 -10.48
C GLU A 303 22.12 -4.82 -11.34
N SER A 304 21.11 -5.63 -11.68
CA SER A 304 19.93 -5.20 -12.40
C SER A 304 19.09 -4.20 -11.60
N PHE A 305 18.98 -4.39 -10.27
CA PHE A 305 18.22 -3.48 -9.43
C PHE A 305 18.85 -2.10 -9.30
N ILE A 306 20.19 -2.02 -9.16
CA ILE A 306 20.90 -0.74 -9.11
C ILE A 306 20.61 0.13 -10.34
N LYS A 307 20.42 -0.48 -11.52
CA LYS A 307 20.04 0.23 -12.75
C LYS A 307 18.63 0.80 -12.72
N LYS A 308 17.75 0.27 -11.85
CA LYS A 308 16.39 0.77 -11.68
C LYS A 308 16.30 1.97 -10.73
N GLU A 309 17.29 2.13 -9.86
CA GLU A 309 17.31 3.15 -8.80
C GLU A 309 17.77 4.52 -9.34
N VAL A 310 17.04 5.11 -10.28
CA VAL A 310 17.35 6.42 -10.87
C VAL A 310 17.54 7.54 -9.84
N PHE A 311 16.97 7.38 -8.65
CA PHE A 311 17.12 8.27 -7.49
C PHE A 311 18.41 8.04 -6.69
N ASN A 312 19.25 7.08 -7.06
CA ASN A 312 20.58 6.90 -6.49
C ASN A 312 21.53 7.93 -7.08
N LYS A 313 22.25 8.69 -6.22
CA LYS A 313 23.18 9.73 -6.66
C LYS A 313 24.30 9.25 -7.58
N GLN A 314 24.58 7.96 -7.61
CA GLN A 314 25.56 7.35 -8.50
C GLN A 314 24.97 6.87 -9.84
N HIS A 315 23.64 6.97 -10.00
CA HIS A 315 22.98 6.56 -11.24
C HIS A 315 23.30 7.54 -12.37
N PRO A 316 23.60 7.06 -13.60
CA PRO A 316 23.94 7.95 -14.72
C PRO A 316 22.90 9.05 -15.01
N GLN A 317 21.61 8.74 -14.84
CA GLN A 317 20.49 9.66 -15.10
C GLN A 317 19.98 10.36 -13.83
N PHE A 318 20.79 10.41 -12.76
CA PHE A 318 20.34 11.03 -11.50
C PHE A 318 19.99 12.51 -11.67
N ASN A 319 20.77 13.26 -12.44
CA ASN A 319 20.52 14.69 -12.64
C ASN A 319 19.24 14.93 -13.43
N GLU A 320 19.00 14.16 -14.47
CA GLU A 320 17.78 14.20 -15.27
C GLU A 320 16.56 13.84 -14.41
N PHE A 321 16.68 12.82 -13.56
CA PHE A 321 15.64 12.49 -12.61
C PHE A 321 15.33 13.66 -11.65
N ILE A 322 16.34 14.34 -11.13
CA ILE A 322 16.15 15.51 -10.25
C ILE A 322 15.44 16.65 -10.99
N GLU A 323 15.74 16.86 -12.28
CA GLU A 323 15.04 17.84 -13.09
C GLU A 323 13.55 17.50 -13.23
N GLU A 324 13.22 16.23 -13.55
CA GLU A 324 11.83 15.77 -13.66
C GLU A 324 11.09 15.85 -12.32
N LEU A 325 11.74 15.41 -11.24
CA LEU A 325 11.16 15.49 -9.90
C LEU A 325 10.86 16.95 -9.48
N ASN A 326 11.74 17.89 -9.86
CA ASN A 326 11.53 19.32 -9.59
C ASN A 326 10.32 19.90 -10.30
N LYS A 327 9.91 19.37 -11.45
CA LYS A 327 8.70 19.80 -12.17
C LYS A 327 7.41 19.43 -11.43
N VAL A 328 7.44 18.31 -10.68
CA VAL A 328 6.21 17.75 -10.10
C VAL A 328 6.10 17.85 -8.58
N LYS A 329 7.21 17.91 -7.85
CA LYS A 329 7.23 17.77 -6.37
C LYS A 329 6.36 18.76 -5.60
N GLU A 330 6.15 19.97 -6.13
CA GLU A 330 5.36 21.04 -5.51
C GLU A 330 3.97 21.19 -6.15
N LEU A 331 3.62 20.33 -7.12
CA LEU A 331 2.30 20.41 -7.74
C LEU A 331 1.21 20.00 -6.75
N PRO A 332 0.02 20.59 -6.81
CA PRO A 332 -1.11 20.20 -5.98
C PRO A 332 -1.44 18.73 -6.11
N ASN A 333 -1.77 18.07 -5.00
CA ASN A 333 -2.11 16.65 -4.96
C ASN A 333 -0.96 15.68 -5.33
N VAL A 334 0.28 16.15 -5.31
CA VAL A 334 1.45 15.27 -5.45
C VAL A 334 2.01 14.90 -4.08
N VAL A 335 2.30 13.62 -3.91
CA VAL A 335 2.99 13.03 -2.76
C VAL A 335 4.18 12.22 -3.26
N HIS A 336 5.30 12.28 -2.58
CA HIS A 336 6.48 11.49 -2.97
C HIS A 336 7.32 11.07 -1.76
N ASN A 337 8.21 10.11 -1.90
CA ASN A 337 9.12 9.64 -0.86
C ASN A 337 10.61 9.95 -1.13
N PHE A 338 10.87 11.07 -1.84
CA PHE A 338 12.21 11.54 -2.22
C PHE A 338 12.72 12.71 -1.38
N HIS A 339 12.18 12.95 -0.20
CA HIS A 339 12.49 14.14 0.64
C HIS A 339 13.96 14.26 1.03
N ASP A 340 14.65 13.15 1.27
CA ASP A 340 16.07 13.08 1.60
C ASP A 340 17.00 13.62 0.49
N LEU A 341 16.50 13.71 -0.75
CA LEU A 341 17.28 14.27 -1.86
C LEU A 341 17.40 15.79 -1.83
N TYR A 342 16.58 16.49 -1.01
CA TYR A 342 16.53 17.95 -0.91
C TYR A 342 17.19 18.49 0.36
N GLU A 343 17.36 17.69 1.40
CA GLU A 343 17.85 18.15 2.72
C GLU A 343 19.34 18.51 2.75
N VAL A 344 20.09 18.20 1.68
CA VAL A 344 21.56 18.42 1.62
C VAL A 344 21.95 19.86 1.28
N LYS A 345 21.01 20.75 0.89
CA LYS A 345 21.35 22.13 0.52
C LYS A 345 21.52 23.12 1.70
N ASN A 346 21.18 22.73 2.93
CA ASN A 346 21.23 23.65 4.08
C ASN A 346 22.38 23.37 5.08
N THR A 347 23.39 22.58 4.70
CA THR A 347 24.53 22.28 5.60
C THR A 347 25.88 22.75 5.06
N LEU A 348 25.88 23.66 4.09
CA LEU A 348 27.10 24.34 3.63
C LEU A 348 26.84 25.86 3.62
N ILE A 349 26.78 26.47 4.80
CA ILE A 349 27.20 27.84 5.07
C ILE A 349 27.84 27.84 6.47
#